data_b814ffd7b1ba20ec54879091a964c720
#
_entry.id   b814ffd7b1ba20ec54879091a964c720
#
_cell.length_a   1.000
_cell.length_b   1.000
_cell.length_c   1.000
_cell.angle_alpha   90.00
_cell.angle_beta   90.00
_cell.angle_gamma   90.00
#
_symmetry.space_group_name_H-M   'P 1'
#
loop_
_entity.id
_entity.type
_entity.pdbx_description
1 polymer ?
#
loop_
_entity_poly.entity_id
_entity_poly.type
_entity_poly.pdbx_seq_one_letter_code
_entity_poly.pdbx_strand_id
1 'polypeptide(L)'
;MVSVPAIITLVLATEHTDGRYLFGIATILVICAGLSDFFDGYIARRQGITTTLGAFWDTTADKILVSGVLIALVSVDRASVWVTFIIMTREFVVMAIRSVIAFDGNLVPASIAGKTKAGFQFFALGFAMMRLPEPWGPLYFDEYWMWLTGAITFASGWDYAVRFRDGIRQAGRSSGGS
;
A
#
# COMPACT_ATOMS: atom_id res chain seq x y z
N MET A 1 2.39 13.56 -4.90
CA MET A 1 0.96 13.77 -4.57
C MET A 1 0.11 14.31 -5.72
N VAL A 2 0.64 15.19 -6.58
CA VAL A 2 -0.11 15.75 -7.74
C VAL A 2 -0.49 14.66 -8.77
N SER A 3 0.26 13.57 -8.86
CA SER A 3 -0.02 12.44 -9.78
C SER A 3 -1.26 11.63 -9.41
N VAL A 4 -1.67 11.59 -8.14
CA VAL A 4 -2.79 10.77 -7.67
C VAL A 4 -4.13 11.17 -8.31
N PRO A 5 -4.55 12.44 -8.31
CA PRO A 5 -5.78 12.85 -9.00
C PRO A 5 -5.75 12.55 -10.50
N ALA A 6 -4.58 12.74 -11.16
CA ALA A 6 -4.44 12.44 -12.58
C ALA A 6 -4.62 10.95 -12.87
N ILE A 7 -4.04 10.07 -12.06
CA ILE A 7 -4.19 8.62 -12.19
C ILE A 7 -5.64 8.21 -11.99
N ILE A 8 -6.29 8.72 -10.93
CA ILE A 8 -7.71 8.44 -10.65
C ILE A 8 -8.58 8.87 -11.83
N THR A 9 -8.39 10.10 -12.34
CA THR A 9 -9.14 10.62 -13.49
C THR A 9 -8.95 9.75 -14.72
N LEU A 10 -7.73 9.30 -15.01
CA LEU A 10 -7.44 8.40 -16.13
C LEU A 10 -8.14 7.05 -15.98
N VAL A 11 -8.12 6.45 -14.78
CA VAL A 11 -8.80 5.19 -14.51
C VAL A 11 -10.31 5.35 -14.67
N LEU A 12 -10.92 6.40 -14.13
CA LEU A 12 -12.35 6.66 -14.27
C LEU A 12 -12.76 6.97 -15.72
N ALA A 13 -11.91 7.64 -16.49
CA ALA A 13 -12.18 7.93 -17.90
C ALA A 13 -12.23 6.67 -18.77
N THR A 14 -11.74 5.52 -18.30
CA THR A 14 -11.79 4.25 -19.03
C THR A 14 -13.21 3.71 -19.20
N GLU A 15 -14.16 4.12 -18.37
CA GLU A 15 -15.58 3.75 -18.52
C GLU A 15 -16.23 4.37 -19.78
N HIS A 16 -15.69 5.49 -20.25
CA HIS A 16 -16.31 6.27 -21.34
C HIS A 16 -15.57 6.17 -22.69
N THR A 17 -14.45 5.44 -22.74
CA THR A 17 -13.58 5.40 -23.92
C THR A 17 -13.00 4.00 -24.10
N ASP A 18 -12.43 3.67 -25.26
CA ASP A 18 -11.64 2.45 -25.47
C ASP A 18 -10.48 2.38 -24.45
N GLY A 19 -10.82 1.83 -23.28
CA GLY A 19 -10.09 2.00 -22.03
C GLY A 19 -8.68 1.42 -21.98
N ARG A 20 -8.29 0.59 -22.98
CA ARG A 20 -6.99 -0.11 -22.96
C ARG A 20 -5.80 0.85 -22.94
N TYR A 21 -5.85 1.92 -23.72
CA TYR A 21 -4.77 2.92 -23.76
C TYR A 21 -4.70 3.75 -22.48
N LEU A 22 -5.85 4.12 -21.91
CA LEU A 22 -5.92 4.91 -20.68
C LEU A 22 -5.41 4.11 -19.47
N PHE A 23 -5.76 2.82 -19.38
CA PHE A 23 -5.17 1.92 -18.38
C PHE A 23 -3.65 1.80 -18.55
N GLY A 24 -3.15 1.70 -19.77
CA GLY A 24 -1.72 1.68 -20.06
C GLY A 24 -1.01 2.95 -19.52
N ILE A 25 -1.55 4.12 -19.82
CA ILE A 25 -1.02 5.40 -19.35
C ILE A 25 -1.09 5.48 -17.82
N ALA A 26 -2.23 5.12 -17.21
CA ALA A 26 -2.39 5.09 -15.76
C ALA A 26 -1.39 4.15 -15.09
N THR A 27 -1.16 2.96 -15.65
CA THR A 27 -0.17 1.99 -15.17
C THR A 27 1.24 2.58 -15.19
N ILE A 28 1.63 3.20 -16.31
CA ILE A 28 2.94 3.86 -16.44
C ILE A 28 3.09 4.96 -15.38
N LEU A 29 2.07 5.77 -15.17
CA LEU A 29 2.11 6.83 -14.16
C LEU A 29 2.22 6.29 -12.73
N VAL A 30 1.53 5.19 -12.39
CA VAL A 30 1.66 4.52 -11.08
C VAL A 30 3.08 3.99 -10.89
N ILE A 31 3.63 3.32 -11.92
CA ILE A 31 5.00 2.79 -11.87
C ILE A 31 6.00 3.95 -11.72
N CYS A 32 5.87 5.00 -12.51
CA CYS A 32 6.74 6.18 -12.43
C CYS A 32 6.65 6.86 -11.05
N ALA A 33 5.44 7.02 -10.50
CA ALA A 33 5.24 7.58 -9.17
C ALA A 33 5.92 6.73 -8.09
N GLY A 34 5.70 5.40 -8.12
CA GLY A 34 6.33 4.48 -7.16
C GLY A 34 7.85 4.43 -7.27
N LEU A 35 8.40 4.48 -8.50
CA LEU A 35 9.85 4.54 -8.72
C LEU A 35 10.42 5.88 -8.24
N SER A 36 9.75 7.00 -8.52
CA SER A 36 10.18 8.32 -8.06
C SER A 36 10.28 8.36 -6.54
N ASP A 37 9.24 7.92 -5.82
CA ASP A 37 9.24 7.85 -4.36
C ASP A 37 10.35 6.94 -3.83
N PHE A 38 10.60 5.80 -4.50
CA PHE A 38 11.69 4.90 -4.12
C PHE A 38 13.07 5.57 -4.26
N PHE A 39 13.32 6.26 -5.38
CA PHE A 39 14.59 6.95 -5.63
C PHE A 39 14.78 8.16 -4.71
N ASP A 40 13.74 8.95 -4.50
CA ASP A 40 13.77 10.11 -3.60
C ASP A 40 14.08 9.66 -2.16
N GLY A 41 13.42 8.63 -1.67
CA GLY A 41 13.70 8.04 -0.37
C GLY A 41 15.09 7.39 -0.27
N TYR A 42 15.61 6.79 -1.35
CA TYR A 42 16.97 6.24 -1.39
C TYR A 42 18.03 7.34 -1.33
N ILE A 43 17.88 8.40 -2.12
CA ILE A 43 18.81 9.54 -2.17
C ILE A 43 18.82 10.28 -0.84
N ALA A 44 17.66 10.57 -0.26
CA ALA A 44 17.54 11.26 1.03
C ALA A 44 18.24 10.49 2.16
N ARG A 45 18.08 9.16 2.20
CA ARG A 45 18.78 8.30 3.17
C ARG A 45 20.28 8.31 2.97
N ARG A 46 20.76 8.29 1.73
CA ARG A 46 22.19 8.30 1.40
C ARG A 46 22.86 9.62 1.75
N GLN A 47 22.12 10.73 1.67
CA GLN A 47 22.60 12.08 1.97
C GLN A 47 22.45 12.45 3.47
N GLY A 48 21.84 11.60 4.28
CA GLY A 48 21.62 11.86 5.72
C GLY A 48 20.61 12.99 5.98
N ILE A 49 19.85 13.45 4.98
CA ILE A 49 18.89 14.56 5.06
C ILE A 49 17.49 14.01 5.35
N THR A 50 17.38 13.07 6.29
CA THR A 50 16.06 12.53 6.66
C THR A 50 15.52 13.25 7.86
N THR A 51 14.43 14.01 7.67
CA THR A 51 13.67 14.58 8.78
C THR A 51 12.53 13.65 9.16
N THR A 52 12.18 13.59 10.44
CA THR A 52 11.02 12.79 10.92
C THR A 52 9.73 13.19 10.20
N LEU A 53 9.54 14.49 9.99
CA LEU A 53 8.39 15.02 9.27
C LEU A 53 8.39 14.61 7.78
N GLY A 54 9.55 14.65 7.12
CA GLY A 54 9.70 14.21 5.73
C GLY A 54 9.35 12.72 5.56
N ALA A 55 9.86 11.86 6.46
CA ALA A 55 9.56 10.43 6.45
C ALA A 55 8.06 10.15 6.71
N PHE A 56 7.40 10.95 7.54
CA PHE A 56 5.95 10.85 7.77
C PHE A 56 5.15 11.21 6.51
N TRP A 57 5.50 12.34 5.86
CA TRP A 57 4.83 12.77 4.63
C TRP A 57 5.03 11.79 3.47
N ASP A 58 6.24 11.25 3.31
CA ASP A 58 6.56 10.21 2.32
C ASP A 58 5.66 8.98 2.50
N THR A 59 5.63 8.45 3.72
CA THR A 59 4.77 7.30 4.06
C THR A 59 3.28 7.59 3.84
N THR A 60 2.83 8.81 4.15
CA THR A 60 1.43 9.22 3.97
C THR A 60 1.09 9.34 2.49
N ALA A 61 1.99 9.93 1.68
CA ALA A 61 1.81 10.08 0.25
C ALA A 61 1.66 8.74 -0.47
N ASP A 62 2.51 7.76 -0.13
CA ASP A 62 2.42 6.38 -0.63
C ASP A 62 1.05 5.75 -0.32
N LYS A 63 0.55 5.92 0.91
CA LYS A 63 -0.76 5.39 1.30
C LYS A 63 -1.92 6.04 0.55
N ILE A 64 -1.86 7.35 0.34
CA ILE A 64 -2.86 8.09 -0.44
C ILE A 64 -2.85 7.62 -1.89
N LEU A 65 -1.67 7.44 -2.50
CA LEU A 65 -1.55 6.93 -3.86
C LEU A 65 -2.20 5.56 -4.00
N VAL A 66 -1.78 4.60 -3.19
CA VAL A 66 -2.29 3.22 -3.25
C VAL A 66 -3.80 3.18 -2.98
N SER A 67 -4.27 3.90 -1.95
CA SER A 67 -5.70 3.94 -1.61
C SER A 67 -6.53 4.56 -2.73
N GLY A 68 -6.07 5.66 -3.31
CA GLY A 68 -6.75 6.33 -4.42
C GLY A 68 -6.87 5.45 -5.66
N VAL A 69 -5.79 4.75 -6.01
CA VAL A 69 -5.78 3.80 -7.13
C VAL A 69 -6.71 2.62 -6.87
N LEU A 70 -6.69 2.04 -5.66
CA LEU A 70 -7.58 0.93 -5.30
C LEU A 70 -9.05 1.33 -5.38
N ILE A 71 -9.41 2.53 -4.86
CA ILE A 71 -10.78 3.04 -4.93
C ILE A 71 -11.21 3.23 -6.39
N ALA A 72 -10.36 3.81 -7.23
CA ALA A 72 -10.64 3.97 -8.65
C ALA A 72 -10.80 2.62 -9.36
N LEU A 73 -9.99 1.60 -9.03
CA LEU A 73 -10.12 0.26 -9.59
C LEU A 73 -11.41 -0.45 -9.16
N VAL A 74 -11.89 -0.19 -7.93
CA VAL A 74 -13.19 -0.70 -7.47
C VAL A 74 -14.33 -0.10 -8.27
N SER A 75 -14.31 1.20 -8.58
CA SER A 75 -15.38 1.86 -9.33
C SER A 75 -15.50 1.39 -10.76
N VAL A 76 -14.43 0.86 -11.36
CA VAL A 76 -14.40 0.30 -12.72
C VAL A 76 -14.38 -1.25 -12.74
N ASP A 77 -14.84 -1.90 -11.68
CA ASP A 77 -14.92 -3.36 -11.51
C ASP A 77 -13.62 -4.12 -11.79
N ARG A 78 -12.48 -3.50 -11.45
CA ARG A 78 -11.15 -4.09 -11.58
C ARG A 78 -10.54 -4.52 -10.24
N ALA A 79 -11.18 -4.19 -9.12
CA ALA A 79 -10.76 -4.63 -7.79
C ALA A 79 -11.96 -4.94 -6.91
N SER A 80 -11.84 -5.96 -6.05
CA SER A 80 -12.87 -6.29 -5.07
C SER A 80 -12.89 -5.25 -3.95
N VAL A 81 -14.09 -4.79 -3.56
CA VAL A 81 -14.32 -3.92 -2.41
C VAL A 81 -13.71 -4.51 -1.13
N TRP A 82 -13.89 -5.83 -0.91
CA TRP A 82 -13.40 -6.51 0.28
C TRP A 82 -11.86 -6.55 0.34
N VAL A 83 -11.20 -6.86 -0.76
CA VAL A 83 -9.74 -6.87 -0.83
C VAL A 83 -9.19 -5.46 -0.63
N THR A 84 -9.80 -4.46 -1.26
CA THR A 84 -9.46 -3.05 -1.09
C THR A 84 -9.59 -2.64 0.39
N PHE A 85 -10.71 -2.98 1.03
CA PHE A 85 -10.94 -2.70 2.44
C PHE A 85 -9.86 -3.34 3.35
N ILE A 86 -9.51 -4.61 3.12
CA ILE A 86 -8.47 -5.31 3.89
C ILE A 86 -7.13 -4.62 3.73
N ILE A 87 -6.75 -4.29 2.49
CA ILE A 87 -5.47 -3.63 2.21
C ILE A 87 -5.41 -2.26 2.90
N MET A 88 -6.42 -1.41 2.69
CA MET A 88 -6.46 -0.07 3.24
C MET A 88 -6.46 -0.08 4.78
N THR A 89 -7.32 -0.90 5.39
CA THR A 89 -7.41 -1.02 6.84
C THR A 89 -6.06 -1.39 7.44
N ARG A 90 -5.39 -2.39 6.87
CA ARG A 90 -4.06 -2.80 7.34
C ARG A 90 -3.03 -1.68 7.18
N GLU A 91 -3.04 -0.96 6.05
CA GLU A 91 -2.09 0.13 5.82
C GLU A 91 -2.22 1.21 6.89
N PHE A 92 -3.45 1.65 7.18
CA PHE A 92 -3.70 2.68 8.18
C PHE A 92 -3.45 2.20 9.61
N VAL A 93 -3.87 0.98 9.96
CA VAL A 93 -3.64 0.42 11.30
C VAL A 93 -2.15 0.28 11.60
N VAL A 94 -1.37 -0.29 10.68
CA VAL A 94 0.07 -0.44 10.90
C VAL A 94 0.77 0.92 10.92
N MET A 95 0.35 1.88 10.09
CA MET A 95 0.87 3.24 10.12
C MET A 95 0.59 3.90 11.49
N ALA A 96 -0.64 3.80 12.00
CA ALA A 96 -1.01 4.34 13.31
C ALA A 96 -0.18 3.73 14.44
N ILE A 97 -0.06 2.41 14.48
CA ILE A 97 0.74 1.71 15.50
C ILE A 97 2.21 2.17 15.45
N ARG A 98 2.79 2.25 14.24
CA ARG A 98 4.18 2.72 14.08
C ARG A 98 4.37 4.16 14.51
N SER A 99 3.40 5.02 14.26
CA SER A 99 3.43 6.42 14.71
C SER A 99 3.42 6.50 16.23
N VAL A 100 2.56 5.73 16.91
CA VAL A 100 2.52 5.68 18.38
C VAL A 100 3.87 5.25 18.95
N ILE A 101 4.46 4.17 18.41
CA ILE A 101 5.77 3.67 18.90
C ILE A 101 6.89 4.70 18.66
N ALA A 102 6.83 5.42 17.53
CA ALA A 102 7.81 6.45 17.22
C ALA A 102 7.73 7.66 18.15
N PHE A 103 6.55 8.02 18.67
CA PHE A 103 6.39 9.07 19.69
C PHE A 103 7.08 8.71 21.01
N ASP A 104 7.14 7.42 21.36
CA ASP A 104 7.85 6.93 22.56
C ASP A 104 9.37 6.83 22.35
N GLY A 105 9.91 7.38 21.25
CA GLY A 105 11.34 7.38 20.94
C GLY A 105 11.88 6.05 20.40
N ASN A 106 11.04 5.05 20.19
CA ASN A 106 11.41 3.74 19.67
C ASN A 106 11.24 3.69 18.15
N LEU A 107 12.34 3.57 17.41
CA LEU A 107 12.29 3.36 15.95
C LEU A 107 12.05 1.88 15.64
N VAL A 108 10.90 1.56 15.07
CA VAL A 108 10.63 0.20 14.57
C VAL A 108 11.09 0.11 13.11
N PRO A 109 12.18 -0.62 12.82
CA PRO A 109 12.64 -0.79 11.45
C PRO A 109 11.58 -1.51 10.60
N ALA A 110 11.55 -1.18 9.29
CA ALA A 110 10.67 -1.86 8.35
C ALA A 110 11.06 -3.35 8.27
N SER A 111 10.11 -4.23 8.58
CA SER A 111 10.32 -5.68 8.47
C SER A 111 10.48 -6.10 7.00
N ILE A 112 11.21 -7.21 6.76
CA ILE A 112 11.32 -7.81 5.42
C ILE A 112 9.92 -8.13 4.87
N ALA A 113 9.03 -8.65 5.71
CA ALA A 113 7.63 -8.92 5.36
C ALA A 113 6.89 -7.66 4.86
N GLY A 114 7.19 -6.48 5.43
CA GLY A 114 6.61 -5.21 4.96
C GLY A 114 7.10 -4.80 3.57
N LYS A 115 8.37 -5.05 3.25
CA LYS A 115 8.94 -4.76 1.93
C LYS A 115 8.40 -5.71 0.86
N THR A 116 8.36 -7.00 1.16
CA THR A 116 7.81 -8.03 0.26
C THR A 116 6.34 -7.76 -0.05
N LYS A 117 5.53 -7.44 0.97
CA LYS A 117 4.13 -7.08 0.79
C LYS A 117 3.94 -5.88 -0.15
N ALA A 118 4.74 -4.81 0.01
CA ALA A 118 4.65 -3.64 -0.86
C ALA A 118 4.91 -4.01 -2.32
N GLY A 119 5.89 -4.87 -2.60
CA GLY A 119 6.12 -5.40 -3.94
C GLY A 119 4.90 -6.13 -4.51
N PHE A 120 4.32 -7.08 -3.75
CA PHE A 120 3.10 -7.79 -4.18
C PHE A 120 1.93 -6.83 -4.47
N GLN A 121 1.78 -5.79 -3.67
CA GLN A 121 0.73 -4.79 -3.83
C GLN A 121 0.89 -3.97 -5.11
N PHE A 122 2.12 -3.53 -5.45
CA PHE A 122 2.38 -2.84 -6.71
C PHE A 122 2.15 -3.74 -7.93
N PHE A 123 2.55 -5.01 -7.86
CA PHE A 123 2.25 -5.97 -8.94
C PHE A 123 0.75 -6.21 -9.10
N ALA A 124 0.00 -6.36 -7.99
CA ALA A 124 -1.44 -6.54 -8.04
C ALA A 124 -2.15 -5.35 -8.69
N LEU A 125 -1.76 -4.12 -8.35
CA LEU A 125 -2.28 -2.90 -8.98
C LEU A 125 -1.95 -2.84 -10.47
N GLY A 126 -0.72 -3.15 -10.86
CA GLY A 126 -0.30 -3.21 -12.26
C GLY A 126 -1.11 -4.24 -13.06
N PHE A 127 -1.28 -5.44 -12.54
CA PHE A 127 -2.09 -6.48 -13.19
C PHE A 127 -3.57 -6.10 -13.29
N ALA A 128 -4.16 -5.51 -12.25
CA ALA A 128 -5.53 -5.03 -12.27
C ALA A 128 -5.77 -3.94 -13.35
N MET A 129 -4.78 -3.07 -13.55
CA MET A 129 -4.83 -2.07 -14.61
C MET A 129 -4.65 -2.68 -16.02
N MET A 130 -3.78 -3.67 -16.16
CA MET A 130 -3.46 -4.28 -17.45
C MET A 130 -4.45 -5.36 -17.88
N ARG A 131 -5.23 -5.91 -16.99
CA ARG A 131 -6.17 -7.07 -17.14
C ARG A 131 -6.03 -7.85 -18.44
N LEU A 132 -5.63 -9.11 -18.36
CA LEU A 132 -5.60 -9.99 -19.51
C LEU A 132 -7.01 -10.20 -20.07
N PRO A 133 -7.18 -10.29 -21.43
CA PRO A 133 -8.49 -10.33 -22.05
C PRO A 133 -9.30 -11.59 -21.73
N GLU A 134 -8.63 -12.68 -21.37
CA GLU A 134 -9.25 -13.97 -21.09
C GLU A 134 -9.23 -14.30 -19.61
N PRO A 135 -10.35 -14.76 -19.02
CA PRO A 135 -10.40 -15.23 -17.65
C PRO A 135 -9.67 -16.58 -17.49
N TRP A 136 -9.03 -16.78 -16.35
CA TRP A 136 -8.38 -18.03 -15.98
C TRP A 136 -9.31 -18.83 -15.03
N GLY A 137 -10.33 -19.49 -15.61
CA GLY A 137 -11.37 -20.16 -14.81
C GLY A 137 -12.45 -19.18 -14.32
N PRO A 138 -12.82 -19.17 -13.03
CA PRO A 138 -13.90 -18.32 -12.53
C PRO A 138 -13.53 -16.85 -12.36
N LEU A 139 -12.23 -16.52 -12.38
CA LEU A 139 -11.71 -15.17 -12.14
C LEU A 139 -10.66 -14.79 -13.19
N TYR A 140 -10.41 -13.49 -13.33
CA TYR A 140 -9.27 -13.00 -14.10
C TYR A 140 -7.95 -13.18 -13.33
N PHE A 141 -6.84 -13.23 -14.05
CA PHE A 141 -5.51 -13.41 -13.46
C PHE A 141 -5.15 -12.33 -12.41
N ASP A 142 -5.53 -11.09 -12.68
CA ASP A 142 -5.35 -9.96 -11.78
C ASP A 142 -6.17 -10.10 -10.49
N GLU A 143 -7.35 -10.70 -10.55
CA GLU A 143 -8.18 -10.94 -9.37
C GLU A 143 -7.54 -11.98 -8.43
N TYR A 144 -6.94 -13.04 -8.96
CA TYR A 144 -6.16 -13.99 -8.16
C TYR A 144 -4.99 -13.30 -7.44
N TRP A 145 -4.24 -12.44 -8.16
CA TRP A 145 -3.16 -11.67 -7.56
C TRP A 145 -3.65 -10.69 -6.50
N MET A 146 -4.80 -10.06 -6.73
CA MET A 146 -5.40 -9.14 -5.79
C MET A 146 -5.82 -9.87 -4.50
N TRP A 147 -6.48 -11.02 -4.60
CA TRP A 147 -6.85 -11.84 -3.45
C TRP A 147 -5.64 -12.38 -2.70
N LEU A 148 -4.61 -12.85 -3.40
CA LEU A 148 -3.35 -13.27 -2.80
C LEU A 148 -2.69 -12.13 -2.02
N THR A 149 -2.64 -10.94 -2.62
CA THR A 149 -2.13 -9.72 -1.97
C THR A 149 -2.93 -9.35 -0.73
N GLY A 150 -4.26 -9.47 -0.80
CA GLY A 150 -5.16 -9.28 0.34
C GLY A 150 -4.86 -10.24 1.49
N ALA A 151 -4.70 -11.53 1.19
CA ALA A 151 -4.37 -12.55 2.17
C ALA A 151 -2.99 -12.32 2.84
N ILE A 152 -1.96 -12.04 2.05
CA ILE A 152 -0.62 -11.70 2.55
C ILE A 152 -0.67 -10.44 3.42
N THR A 153 -1.42 -9.44 2.98
CA THR A 153 -1.59 -8.18 3.70
C THR A 153 -2.29 -8.40 5.03
N PHE A 154 -3.36 -9.17 5.05
CA PHE A 154 -4.08 -9.52 6.27
C PHE A 154 -3.19 -10.27 7.26
N ALA A 155 -2.51 -11.34 6.82
CA ALA A 155 -1.61 -12.12 7.66
C ALA A 155 -0.47 -11.26 8.25
N SER A 156 0.13 -10.39 7.43
CA SER A 156 1.17 -9.45 7.89
C SER A 156 0.64 -8.42 8.90
N GLY A 157 -0.58 -7.94 8.74
CA GLY A 157 -1.23 -7.02 9.67
C GLY A 157 -1.56 -7.68 11.01
N TRP A 158 -2.05 -8.92 10.96
CA TRP A 158 -2.34 -9.71 12.15
C TRP A 158 -1.09 -9.99 12.99
N ASP A 159 0.00 -10.47 12.36
CA ASP A 159 1.28 -10.69 13.03
C ASP A 159 1.77 -9.40 13.72
N TYR A 160 1.65 -8.25 13.04
CA TYR A 160 2.05 -6.97 13.60
C TYR A 160 1.20 -6.56 14.80
N ALA A 161 -0.11 -6.73 14.74
CA ALA A 161 -1.03 -6.42 15.83
C ALA A 161 -0.80 -7.30 17.06
N VAL A 162 -0.53 -8.60 16.86
CA VAL A 162 -0.21 -9.54 17.95
C VAL A 162 1.09 -9.13 18.64
N ARG A 163 2.15 -8.87 17.91
CA ARG A 163 3.44 -8.43 18.46
C ARG A 163 3.31 -7.12 19.25
N PHE A 164 2.55 -6.17 18.72
CA PHE A 164 2.29 -4.90 19.41
C PHE A 164 1.56 -5.10 20.73
N ARG A 165 0.49 -5.91 20.74
CA ARG A 165 -0.26 -6.26 21.94
C ARG A 165 0.63 -6.91 23.01
N ASP A 166 1.49 -7.84 22.60
CA ASP A 166 2.36 -8.58 23.51
C ASP A 166 3.45 -7.66 24.08
N GLY A 167 3.95 -6.71 23.30
CA GLY A 167 4.86 -5.66 23.76
C GLY A 167 4.25 -4.77 24.84
N ILE A 168 3.00 -4.31 24.67
CA ILE A 168 2.29 -3.51 25.68
C ILE A 168 2.08 -4.32 26.96
N ARG A 169 1.71 -5.60 26.86
CA ARG A 169 1.50 -6.46 28.04
C ARG A 169 2.78 -6.67 28.85
N GLN A 170 3.93 -6.76 28.19
CA GLN A 170 5.23 -6.90 28.85
C GLN A 170 5.63 -5.61 29.55
N ALA A 171 5.45 -4.45 28.90
CA ALA A 171 5.72 -3.15 29.50
C ALA A 171 4.86 -2.88 30.75
N GLY A 172 3.57 -3.24 30.71
CA GLY A 172 2.66 -3.10 31.86
C GLY A 172 3.00 -4.02 33.05
N ARG A 173 3.65 -5.18 32.79
CA ARG A 173 4.10 -6.09 33.86
C ARG A 173 5.38 -5.62 34.55
N SER A 174 6.27 -4.95 33.83
CA SER A 174 7.52 -4.42 34.37
C SER A 174 7.30 -3.18 35.22
N SER A 175 6.25 -2.40 34.98
CA SER A 175 5.92 -1.20 35.78
C SER A 175 5.06 -1.48 37.03
N GLY A 176 4.46 -2.65 37.15
CA GLY A 176 3.62 -3.05 38.29
C GLY A 176 4.35 -3.88 39.35
N GLY A 177 5.67 -4.10 39.23
CA GLY A 177 6.49 -4.93 40.10
C GLY A 177 7.45 -4.15 41.04
N SER A 178 7.28 -2.81 41.17
CA SER A 178 8.09 -1.96 42.07
C SER A 178 7.28 -1.48 43.27
#